data_dc7222421c97e250258969af0360e06b
#
_entry.id   dc7222421c97e250258969af0360e06b
#
_cell.length_a   1.000
_cell.length_b   1.000
_cell.length_c   1.000
_cell.angle_alpha   90.00
_cell.angle_beta   90.00
_cell.angle_gamma   90.00
#
_symmetry.space_group_name_H-M   'P 1'
#
loop_
_entity.id
_entity.type
_entity.pdbx_description
1 polymer ?
#
loop_
_entity_poly.entity_id
_entity_poly.type
_entity_poly.pdbx_seq_one_letter_code
_entity_poly.pdbx_strand_id
1 'polypeptide(L)'
;MMCEVVERWMKRQTEWPDLLLLDGGQTHLDMITKMIENSEFANKFAVAALAKREETIYRTGKEPLVIDRRGRVLIHARDEAHRFVNSFHRQQRSKKKFADPLENVAGLGAKKFQTLIRHFGGRKEILHASEKDIKTVPGIGPALAKRIFEAINN
;
A
#
# COMPACT_ATOMS: atom_id res chain seq x y z
N MET A 1 -10.15 8.40 -8.64
CA MET A 1 -9.03 7.99 -7.75
C MET A 1 -7.71 8.70 -8.08
N MET A 2 -7.13 8.58 -9.29
CA MET A 2 -5.88 9.31 -9.65
C MET A 2 -6.09 10.83 -9.67
N CYS A 3 -7.13 11.33 -10.32
CA CYS A 3 -7.48 12.76 -10.34
C CYS A 3 -7.62 13.35 -8.93
N GLU A 4 -8.33 12.66 -8.05
CA GLU A 4 -8.52 13.09 -6.66
C GLU A 4 -7.20 13.20 -5.88
N VAL A 5 -6.28 12.28 -6.12
CA VAL A 5 -4.96 12.31 -5.48
C VAL A 5 -4.15 13.51 -5.98
N VAL A 6 -4.13 13.73 -7.30
CA VAL A 6 -3.42 14.86 -7.92
C VAL A 6 -4.04 16.20 -7.50
N GLU A 7 -5.35 16.31 -7.49
CA GLU A 7 -6.06 17.51 -7.04
C GLU A 7 -5.74 17.85 -5.57
N ARG A 8 -5.79 16.85 -4.70
CA ARG A 8 -5.45 17.01 -3.29
C ARG A 8 -3.98 17.38 -3.09
N TRP A 9 -3.09 16.83 -3.93
CA TRP A 9 -1.69 17.19 -3.91
C TRP A 9 -1.51 18.64 -4.36
N MET A 10 -2.10 19.08 -5.46
CA MET A 10 -2.02 20.46 -5.95
C MET A 10 -2.45 21.50 -4.90
N LYS A 11 -3.56 21.24 -4.19
CA LYS A 11 -4.07 22.14 -3.14
C LYS A 11 -3.15 22.30 -1.92
N ARG A 12 -2.15 21.44 -1.77
CA ARG A 12 -1.19 21.47 -0.65
C ARG A 12 0.18 22.01 -1.02
N GLN A 13 0.42 22.29 -2.30
CA GLN A 13 1.74 22.74 -2.75
C GLN A 13 1.91 24.23 -2.49
N THR A 14 3.07 24.57 -1.97
CA THR A 14 3.58 25.95 -1.86
C THR A 14 4.63 26.22 -2.94
N GLU A 15 5.31 25.17 -3.40
CA GLU A 15 6.31 25.20 -4.46
C GLU A 15 5.95 24.16 -5.55
N TRP A 16 6.19 24.50 -6.81
CA TRP A 16 5.80 23.67 -7.94
C TRP A 16 7.02 22.96 -8.54
N PRO A 17 6.92 21.66 -8.83
CA PRO A 17 7.95 20.96 -9.60
C PRO A 17 7.91 21.39 -11.06
N ASP A 18 9.02 21.22 -11.76
CA ASP A 18 9.06 21.43 -13.21
C ASP A 18 8.22 20.38 -13.97
N LEU A 19 8.14 19.17 -13.44
CA LEU A 19 7.47 18.04 -14.08
C LEU A 19 6.73 17.16 -13.07
N LEU A 20 5.44 16.88 -13.35
CA LEU A 20 4.67 15.79 -12.74
C LEU A 20 4.74 14.56 -13.66
N LEU A 21 5.41 13.51 -13.20
CA LEU A 21 5.51 12.24 -13.92
C LEU A 21 4.43 11.26 -13.42
N LEU A 22 3.55 10.82 -14.31
CA LEU A 22 2.51 9.84 -14.04
C LEU A 22 2.97 8.44 -14.41
N ASP A 23 2.66 7.45 -13.58
CA ASP A 23 2.81 6.04 -13.93
C ASP A 23 1.58 5.59 -14.74
N GLY A 24 1.72 5.52 -16.04
CA GLY A 24 0.62 5.18 -16.95
C GLY A 24 0.89 5.56 -18.40
N GLY A 25 -0.12 5.39 -19.25
CA GLY A 25 -0.07 5.71 -20.67
C GLY A 25 -0.86 6.97 -21.02
N GLN A 26 -1.13 7.15 -22.32
CA GLN A 26 -1.80 8.30 -22.90
C GLN A 26 -3.13 8.63 -22.19
N THR A 27 -3.98 7.64 -21.93
CA THR A 27 -5.28 7.85 -21.27
C THR A 27 -5.15 8.52 -19.89
N HIS A 28 -4.12 8.15 -19.13
CA HIS A 28 -3.86 8.78 -17.83
C HIS A 28 -3.38 10.22 -18.00
N LEU A 29 -2.51 10.45 -18.97
CA LEU A 29 -2.05 11.80 -19.33
C LEU A 29 -3.22 12.70 -19.69
N ASP A 30 -4.08 12.29 -20.62
CA ASP A 30 -5.19 13.10 -21.12
C ASP A 30 -6.18 13.45 -20.00
N MET A 31 -6.50 12.48 -19.16
CA MET A 31 -7.39 12.67 -18.02
C MET A 31 -6.85 13.70 -17.02
N ILE A 32 -5.57 13.58 -16.65
CA ILE A 32 -4.95 14.48 -15.69
C ILE A 32 -4.68 15.85 -16.27
N THR A 33 -4.23 15.94 -17.53
CA THR A 33 -4.01 17.21 -18.22
C THR A 33 -5.31 18.01 -18.32
N LYS A 34 -6.41 17.39 -18.76
CA LYS A 34 -7.73 18.02 -18.83
C LYS A 34 -8.21 18.53 -17.46
N MET A 35 -7.97 17.78 -16.40
CA MET A 35 -8.32 18.19 -15.05
C MET A 35 -7.51 19.42 -14.62
N ILE A 36 -6.19 19.45 -14.90
CA ILE A 36 -5.30 20.56 -14.53
C ILE A 36 -5.64 21.81 -15.35
N GLU A 37 -5.87 21.69 -16.64
CA GLU A 37 -6.24 22.81 -17.52
C GLU A 37 -7.52 23.51 -17.07
N ASN A 38 -8.46 22.78 -16.47
CA ASN A 38 -9.69 23.33 -15.90
C ASN A 38 -9.56 23.81 -14.45
N SER A 39 -8.36 23.86 -13.92
CA SER A 39 -8.06 24.29 -12.53
C SER A 39 -7.30 25.62 -12.50
N GLU A 40 -7.25 26.25 -11.33
CA GLU A 40 -6.42 27.42 -11.07
C GLU A 40 -4.90 27.14 -11.15
N PHE A 41 -4.51 25.88 -11.27
CA PHE A 41 -3.12 25.41 -11.31
C PHE A 41 -2.61 25.18 -12.75
N ALA A 42 -3.39 25.55 -13.77
CA ALA A 42 -2.99 25.46 -15.16
C ALA A 42 -1.63 26.13 -15.41
N ASN A 43 -0.76 25.49 -16.18
CA ASN A 43 0.57 25.97 -16.55
C ASN A 43 1.59 26.15 -15.41
N LYS A 44 1.33 25.64 -14.21
CA LYS A 44 2.28 25.70 -13.10
C LYS A 44 3.44 24.70 -13.25
N PHE A 45 3.22 23.60 -13.94
CA PHE A 45 4.19 22.52 -14.16
C PHE A 45 3.85 21.72 -15.42
N ALA A 46 4.86 21.04 -15.97
CA ALA A 46 4.62 20.11 -17.07
C ALA A 46 4.07 18.77 -16.56
N VAL A 47 3.29 18.08 -17.42
CA VAL A 47 2.80 16.74 -17.12
C VAL A 47 3.27 15.77 -18.20
N ALA A 48 3.77 14.61 -17.78
CA ALA A 48 4.08 13.51 -18.68
C ALA A 48 3.63 12.18 -18.05
N ALA A 49 3.36 11.18 -18.88
CA ALA A 49 3.08 9.83 -18.42
C ALA A 49 4.13 8.86 -18.95
N LEU A 50 4.54 7.90 -18.13
CA LEU A 50 5.52 6.88 -18.48
C LEU A 50 4.88 5.50 -18.42
N ALA A 51 4.69 4.85 -19.55
CA ALA A 51 4.18 3.49 -19.65
C ALA A 51 5.30 2.47 -19.39
N LYS A 52 5.05 1.55 -18.47
CA LYS A 52 6.03 0.56 -18.02
C LYS A 52 6.42 -0.45 -19.10
N ARG A 53 5.44 -0.88 -19.90
CA ARG A 53 5.61 -2.02 -20.82
C ARG A 53 6.57 -1.74 -21.98
N GLU A 54 6.59 -0.49 -22.45
CA GLU A 54 7.34 -0.07 -23.65
C GLU A 54 8.35 1.02 -23.33
N GLU A 55 8.51 1.38 -22.05
CA GLU A 55 9.34 2.49 -21.61
C GLU A 55 9.10 3.76 -22.45
N THR A 56 7.81 4.00 -22.75
CA THR A 56 7.36 5.10 -23.61
C THR A 56 6.86 6.26 -22.78
N ILE A 57 7.38 7.46 -23.06
CA ILE A 57 6.90 8.71 -22.45
C ILE A 57 5.87 9.38 -23.36
N TYR A 58 4.75 9.72 -22.78
CA TYR A 58 3.66 10.47 -23.38
C TYR A 58 3.67 11.90 -22.84
N ARG A 59 3.49 12.88 -23.74
CA ARG A 59 3.50 14.32 -23.45
C ARG A 59 2.37 14.99 -24.18
N THR A 60 1.72 15.94 -23.55
CA THR A 60 0.60 16.67 -24.16
C THR A 60 1.01 17.32 -25.50
N GLY A 61 0.24 17.07 -26.56
CA GLY A 61 0.46 17.65 -27.89
C GLY A 61 1.74 17.18 -28.59
N LYS A 62 2.36 16.07 -28.16
CA LYS A 62 3.58 15.52 -28.78
C LYS A 62 3.44 14.02 -29.02
N GLU A 63 4.13 13.54 -30.05
CA GLU A 63 4.20 12.11 -30.33
C GLU A 63 4.84 11.34 -29.17
N PRO A 64 4.37 10.10 -28.91
CA PRO A 64 4.99 9.22 -27.94
C PRO A 64 6.47 8.98 -28.27
N LEU A 65 7.30 8.95 -27.25
CA LEU A 65 8.75 8.77 -27.39
C LEU A 65 9.21 7.57 -26.56
N VAL A 66 9.83 6.59 -27.18
CA VAL A 66 10.52 5.52 -26.47
C VAL A 66 11.77 6.08 -25.80
N ILE A 67 11.92 5.80 -24.51
CA ILE A 67 13.01 6.34 -23.71
C ILE A 67 14.35 5.72 -24.11
N ASP A 68 15.28 6.58 -24.49
CA ASP A 68 16.69 6.25 -24.74
C ASP A 68 17.55 6.36 -23.47
N ARG A 69 18.88 6.26 -23.64
CA ARG A 69 19.84 6.40 -22.53
C ARG A 69 19.66 7.66 -21.70
N ARG A 70 19.26 8.79 -22.32
CA ARG A 70 19.13 10.11 -21.64
C ARG A 70 17.89 10.18 -20.78
N GLY A 71 16.84 9.47 -21.17
CA GLY A 71 15.57 9.43 -20.41
C GLY A 71 15.55 8.43 -19.26
N ARG A 72 16.59 7.64 -19.04
CA ARG A 72 16.64 6.61 -17.97
C ARG A 72 16.41 7.18 -16.56
N VAL A 73 16.72 8.43 -16.33
CA VAL A 73 16.44 9.10 -15.05
C VAL A 73 14.94 9.05 -14.70
N LEU A 74 14.06 9.16 -15.70
CA LEU A 74 12.60 9.10 -15.50
C LEU A 74 12.15 7.68 -15.12
N ILE A 75 12.77 6.66 -15.72
CA ILE A 75 12.55 5.26 -15.35
C ILE A 75 12.98 5.02 -13.91
N HIS A 76 14.16 5.48 -13.53
CA HIS A 76 14.65 5.37 -12.15
C HIS A 76 13.75 6.09 -11.15
N ALA A 77 13.27 7.29 -11.48
CA ALA A 77 12.36 8.05 -10.62
C ALA A 77 11.04 7.30 -10.40
N ARG A 78 10.45 6.73 -11.46
CA ARG A 78 9.24 5.90 -11.37
C ARG A 78 9.48 4.66 -10.50
N ASP A 79 10.56 3.94 -10.76
CA ASP A 79 10.87 2.69 -10.05
C ASP A 79 11.15 2.95 -8.57
N GLU A 80 11.80 4.06 -8.24
CA GLU A 80 12.01 4.47 -6.86
C GLU A 80 10.71 4.86 -6.15
N ALA A 81 9.81 5.58 -6.83
CA ALA A 81 8.48 5.87 -6.31
C ALA A 81 7.69 4.58 -6.03
N HIS A 82 7.72 3.61 -6.94
CA HIS A 82 7.14 2.28 -6.75
C HIS A 82 7.76 1.52 -5.56
N ARG A 83 9.08 1.56 -5.43
CA ARG A 83 9.78 0.94 -4.30
C ARG A 83 9.36 1.57 -2.98
N PHE A 84 9.24 2.90 -2.94
CA PHE A 84 8.78 3.63 -1.76
C PHE A 84 7.35 3.22 -1.36
N VAL A 85 6.41 3.22 -2.31
CA VAL A 85 5.01 2.81 -2.06
C VAL A 85 4.94 1.38 -1.55
N ASN A 86 5.68 0.46 -2.16
CA ASN A 86 5.71 -0.94 -1.73
C ASN A 86 6.30 -1.11 -0.33
N SER A 87 7.36 -0.37 0.02
CA SER A 87 7.94 -0.38 1.36
C SER A 87 6.98 0.18 2.40
N PHE A 88 6.30 1.27 2.07
CA PHE A 88 5.27 1.88 2.92
C PHE A 88 4.09 0.93 3.17
N HIS A 89 3.60 0.25 2.13
CA HIS A 89 2.56 -0.76 2.28
C HIS A 89 3.00 -1.94 3.15
N ARG A 90 4.26 -2.40 3.04
CA ARG A 90 4.81 -3.43 3.93
C ARG A 90 4.83 -2.96 5.38
N GLN A 91 5.28 -1.73 5.63
CA GLN A 91 5.28 -1.16 6.99
C GLN A 91 3.87 -1.00 7.56
N GLN A 92 2.90 -0.55 6.75
CA GLN A 92 1.51 -0.44 7.17
C GLN A 92 0.90 -1.81 7.49
N ARG A 93 1.21 -2.83 6.68
CA ARG A 93 0.77 -4.21 6.94
C ARG A 93 1.42 -4.78 8.21
N SER A 94 2.70 -4.50 8.47
CA SER A 94 3.34 -4.90 9.72
C SER A 94 2.74 -4.18 10.93
N LYS A 95 2.48 -2.86 10.84
CA LYS A 95 1.81 -2.11 11.91
C LYS A 95 0.39 -2.62 12.19
N LYS A 96 -0.38 -3.00 11.16
CA LYS A 96 -1.69 -3.65 11.34
C LYS A 96 -1.59 -5.05 11.95
N LYS A 97 -0.49 -5.78 11.68
CA LYS A 97 -0.21 -7.05 12.35
C LYS A 97 0.06 -6.88 13.85
N PHE A 98 0.68 -5.78 14.27
CA PHE A 98 0.92 -5.45 15.69
C PHE A 98 -0.35 -5.05 16.47
N ALA A 99 -1.47 -4.90 15.79
CA ALA A 99 -2.77 -4.63 16.42
C ALA A 99 -3.63 -5.90 16.62
N ASP A 100 -3.09 -7.10 16.34
CA ASP A 100 -3.79 -8.36 16.61
C ASP A 100 -3.58 -8.71 18.10
N PRO A 101 -4.65 -8.76 18.91
CA PRO A 101 -4.55 -9.11 20.33
C PRO A 101 -3.79 -10.40 20.59
N LEU A 102 -3.85 -11.35 19.64
CA LEU A 102 -3.21 -12.66 19.75
C LEU A 102 -1.69 -12.63 19.52
N GLU A 103 -1.17 -11.66 18.76
CA GLU A 103 0.27 -11.57 18.48
C GLU A 103 1.10 -11.12 19.69
N ASN A 104 0.47 -10.44 20.65
CA ASN A 104 1.11 -9.94 21.88
C ASN A 104 0.96 -10.87 23.08
N VAL A 105 0.35 -12.05 22.92
CA VAL A 105 0.17 -13.00 24.05
C VAL A 105 1.49 -13.68 24.37
N ALA A 106 2.03 -13.39 25.57
CA ALA A 106 3.27 -13.99 26.04
C ALA A 106 3.16 -15.53 26.08
N GLY A 107 4.05 -16.20 25.35
CA GLY A 107 4.07 -17.66 25.22
C GLY A 107 3.29 -18.23 24.02
N LEU A 108 2.62 -17.39 23.23
CA LEU A 108 1.99 -17.74 21.96
C LEU A 108 2.97 -17.48 20.81
N GLY A 109 3.98 -18.34 20.67
CA GLY A 109 4.90 -18.25 19.53
C GLY A 109 4.29 -18.69 18.22
N ALA A 110 4.97 -18.40 17.10
CA ALA A 110 4.48 -18.63 15.74
C ALA A 110 3.97 -20.07 15.49
N LYS A 111 4.62 -21.08 16.03
CA LYS A 111 4.17 -22.49 15.89
C LYS A 111 2.82 -22.74 16.57
N LYS A 112 2.66 -22.27 17.80
CA LYS A 112 1.40 -22.43 18.56
C LYS A 112 0.28 -21.61 17.94
N PHE A 113 0.58 -20.42 17.45
CA PHE A 113 -0.37 -19.59 16.71
C PHE A 113 -0.87 -20.28 15.42
N GLN A 114 0.03 -20.90 14.65
CA GLN A 114 -0.38 -21.67 13.47
C GLN A 114 -1.24 -22.89 13.86
N THR A 115 -0.92 -23.59 14.95
CA THR A 115 -1.72 -24.70 15.44
C THR A 115 -3.11 -24.22 15.85
N LEU A 116 -3.21 -23.05 16.50
CA LEU A 116 -4.48 -22.44 16.87
C LEU A 116 -5.32 -22.11 15.62
N ILE A 117 -4.74 -21.47 14.61
CA ILE A 117 -5.40 -21.16 13.35
C ILE A 117 -5.92 -22.42 12.65
N ARG A 118 -5.10 -23.49 12.61
CA ARG A 118 -5.53 -24.76 11.97
C ARG A 118 -6.67 -25.42 12.72
N HIS A 119 -6.65 -25.36 14.06
CA HIS A 119 -7.68 -26.01 14.90
C HIS A 119 -9.05 -25.33 14.75
N PHE A 120 -9.06 -23.99 14.74
CA PHE A 120 -10.29 -23.22 14.65
C PHE A 120 -10.72 -22.87 13.20
N GLY A 121 -9.87 -23.11 12.21
CA GLY A 121 -10.16 -22.81 10.80
C GLY A 121 -9.87 -21.36 10.39
N GLY A 122 -9.63 -20.45 11.34
CA GLY A 122 -9.32 -19.05 11.04
C GLY A 122 -9.23 -18.17 12.28
N ARG A 123 -8.81 -16.92 12.04
CA ARG A 123 -8.67 -15.92 13.13
C ARG A 123 -10.02 -15.49 13.71
N LYS A 124 -11.04 -15.38 12.88
CA LYS A 124 -12.39 -14.95 13.32
C LYS A 124 -12.99 -15.96 14.28
N GLU A 125 -12.81 -17.22 14.01
CA GLU A 125 -13.30 -18.34 14.81
C GLU A 125 -12.61 -18.37 16.18
N ILE A 126 -11.31 -18.02 16.23
CA ILE A 126 -10.57 -17.91 17.51
C ILE A 126 -11.14 -16.77 18.38
N LEU A 127 -11.54 -15.64 17.78
CA LEU A 127 -12.10 -14.51 18.54
C LEU A 127 -13.45 -14.84 19.22
N HIS A 128 -14.12 -15.91 18.80
CA HIS A 128 -15.37 -16.39 19.38
C HIS A 128 -15.18 -17.66 20.24
N ALA A 129 -13.95 -18.15 20.37
CA ALA A 129 -13.66 -19.38 21.10
C ALA A 129 -13.71 -19.16 22.61
N SER A 130 -14.26 -20.14 23.33
CA SER A 130 -14.21 -20.15 24.79
C SER A 130 -12.82 -20.56 25.32
N GLU A 131 -12.51 -20.21 26.58
CA GLU A 131 -11.27 -20.66 27.22
C GLU A 131 -11.14 -22.19 27.23
N LYS A 132 -12.27 -22.91 27.35
CA LYS A 132 -12.31 -24.38 27.31
C LYS A 132 -11.89 -24.91 25.96
N ASP A 133 -12.40 -24.31 24.87
CA ASP A 133 -12.07 -24.72 23.51
C ASP A 133 -10.59 -24.46 23.20
N ILE A 134 -10.06 -23.33 23.64
CA ILE A 134 -8.63 -22.98 23.47
C ILE A 134 -7.72 -23.99 24.21
N LYS A 135 -8.13 -24.52 25.34
CA LYS A 135 -7.39 -25.55 26.09
C LYS A 135 -7.30 -26.90 25.35
N THR A 136 -8.21 -27.19 24.43
CA THR A 136 -8.20 -28.45 23.66
C THR A 136 -7.12 -28.44 22.57
N VAL A 137 -6.55 -27.27 22.25
CA VAL A 137 -5.57 -27.14 21.17
C VAL A 137 -4.22 -27.74 21.59
N PRO A 138 -3.64 -28.65 20.78
CA PRO A 138 -2.36 -29.27 21.10
C PRO A 138 -1.26 -28.23 21.34
N GLY A 139 -0.55 -28.36 22.48
CA GLY A 139 0.54 -27.46 22.85
C GLY A 139 0.12 -26.15 23.55
N ILE A 140 -1.17 -25.96 23.83
CA ILE A 140 -1.70 -24.84 24.61
C ILE A 140 -2.14 -25.34 25.99
N GLY A 141 -1.35 -25.00 27.02
CA GLY A 141 -1.68 -25.30 28.39
C GLY A 141 -2.67 -24.32 29.02
N PRO A 142 -3.23 -24.61 30.20
CA PRO A 142 -4.25 -23.81 30.87
C PRO A 142 -3.89 -22.35 31.05
N ALA A 143 -2.66 -22.07 31.47
CA ALA A 143 -2.16 -20.70 31.70
C ALA A 143 -2.04 -19.88 30.37
N LEU A 144 -1.72 -20.53 29.26
CA LEU A 144 -1.67 -19.87 27.96
C LEU A 144 -3.08 -19.68 27.38
N ALA A 145 -3.97 -20.67 27.55
CA ALA A 145 -5.36 -20.56 27.12
C ALA A 145 -6.07 -19.38 27.78
N LYS A 146 -5.87 -19.21 29.09
CA LYS A 146 -6.41 -18.07 29.83
C LYS A 146 -5.90 -16.73 29.28
N ARG A 147 -4.59 -16.59 29.03
CA ARG A 147 -4.02 -15.35 28.45
C ARG A 147 -4.54 -15.07 27.04
N ILE A 148 -4.71 -16.11 26.22
CA ILE A 148 -5.30 -15.98 24.88
C ILE A 148 -6.74 -15.47 24.99
N PHE A 149 -7.53 -16.07 25.87
CA PHE A 149 -8.92 -15.69 26.10
C PHE A 149 -9.05 -14.25 26.63
N GLU A 150 -8.23 -13.85 27.56
CA GLU A 150 -8.18 -12.46 28.06
C GLU A 150 -7.79 -11.47 26.97
N ALA A 151 -6.83 -11.82 26.11
CA ALA A 151 -6.41 -10.96 24.99
C ALA A 151 -7.48 -10.78 23.90
N ILE A 152 -8.36 -11.76 23.73
CA ILE A 152 -9.48 -11.70 22.77
C ILE A 152 -10.62 -10.81 23.30
N ASN A 153 -10.81 -10.74 24.61
CA ASN A 153 -11.97 -10.08 25.23
C ASN A 153 -11.64 -8.69 25.81
N ASN A 154 -10.37 -8.23 25.72
CA ASN A 154 -9.96 -6.88 26.07
C ASN A 154 -9.87 -5.99 24.82
#